data_b90b393f98bbd07fe49c44e70db09743
#
_entry.id   b90b393f98bbd07fe49c44e70db09743
#
_cell.length_a   1.000
_cell.length_b   1.000
_cell.length_c   1.000
_cell.angle_alpha   90.00
_cell.angle_beta   90.00
_cell.angle_gamma   90.00
#
_symmetry.space_group_name_H-M   'P 1'
#
loop_
_entity.id
_entity.type
_entity.pdbx_description
1 polymer ?
#
loop_
_entity_poly.entity_id
_entity_poly.type
_entity_poly.pdbx_seq_one_letter_code
_entity_poly.pdbx_strand_id
1 'polypeptide(L)'
;MLVKFFKRGGVADNHYSSGGRAVQRYLLGKDYANGVASRENAKLLRGNPEWVTELINGLTLSKIYTAGCLAFEGEETQRVTEAMKQQLMDEFEECLFTSLDKDQYAGYWVEHRDKIDKVTNTPRLELNFVFANVELSTGKALPVHYHLIDKPRTDCFKEIKNIEMNLTDPNAVERIKLTRIGDKLPKNVKETVGKINDELVDLFSNEIVNHRDDVIAYLSEHYEITAVKNQSIS
;
A
#
# COMPACT_ATOMS: atom_id res chain seq x y z
N MET A 1 2.35 -10.91 3.37
CA MET A 1 1.36 -9.81 3.35
C MET A 1 2.06 -8.47 3.55
N LEU A 2 1.57 -7.39 2.94
CA LEU A 2 2.08 -6.02 3.07
C LEU A 2 0.96 -5.08 3.53
N VAL A 3 1.23 -4.24 4.55
CA VAL A 3 0.32 -3.18 5.01
C VAL A 3 0.66 -1.87 4.31
N LYS A 4 -0.31 -1.23 3.67
CA LYS A 4 -0.15 0.05 2.97
C LYS A 4 -1.19 1.05 3.42
N PHE A 5 -0.76 2.27 3.72
CA PHE A 5 -1.64 3.42 3.90
C PHE A 5 -1.55 4.36 2.70
N PHE A 6 -2.69 4.81 2.21
CA PHE A 6 -2.73 5.72 1.06
C PHE A 6 -2.52 7.17 1.51
N LYS A 7 -1.75 7.92 0.73
CA LYS A 7 -1.40 9.32 1.08
C LYS A 7 -2.58 10.31 0.98
N ARG A 8 -3.71 9.89 0.39
CA ARG A 8 -4.88 10.76 0.18
C ARG A 8 -5.89 10.54 1.31
N GLY A 9 -6.42 11.59 1.88
CA GLY A 9 -7.38 11.56 2.98
C GLY A 9 -7.80 12.97 3.41
N GLY A 10 -7.38 13.98 2.65
CA GLY A 10 -7.70 15.39 2.93
C GLY A 10 -8.95 15.88 2.18
N VAL A 11 -9.46 17.02 2.63
CA VAL A 11 -10.45 17.82 1.89
C VAL A 11 -9.79 18.29 0.60
N ALA A 12 -10.41 18.07 -0.56
CA ALA A 12 -9.89 18.61 -1.80
C ALA A 12 -10.45 19.98 -2.10
N ASP A 13 -9.59 20.77 -2.69
CA ASP A 13 -9.96 22.07 -3.25
C ASP A 13 -10.88 21.99 -4.48
N ASN A 14 -11.17 20.78 -5.00
CA ASN A 14 -12.04 20.57 -6.15
C ASN A 14 -12.99 19.37 -5.96
N HIS A 15 -14.27 19.61 -6.06
CA HIS A 15 -15.44 18.80 -5.73
C HIS A 15 -15.54 17.37 -6.31
N TYR A 16 -14.60 16.86 -7.10
CA TYR A 16 -14.75 15.56 -7.78
C TYR A 16 -13.63 14.53 -7.51
N SER A 17 -12.54 14.90 -6.86
CA SER A 17 -11.37 14.01 -6.73
C SER A 17 -10.98 13.64 -5.30
N SER A 18 -11.71 14.08 -4.29
CA SER A 18 -11.42 13.80 -2.89
C SER A 18 -12.69 13.82 -2.05
N GLY A 19 -12.61 13.22 -0.89
CA GLY A 19 -13.73 12.99 0.00
C GLY A 19 -14.19 11.54 0.01
N GLY A 20 -15.15 11.21 0.87
CA GLY A 20 -15.65 9.86 1.05
C GLY A 20 -16.18 9.23 -0.24
N ARG A 21 -16.87 10.01 -1.07
CA ARG A 21 -17.47 9.53 -2.31
C ARG A 21 -16.43 9.14 -3.38
N ALA A 22 -15.28 9.79 -3.40
CA ALA A 22 -14.21 9.45 -4.34
C ALA A 22 -13.55 8.11 -4.00
N VAL A 23 -13.25 7.87 -2.72
CA VAL A 23 -12.68 6.59 -2.28
C VAL A 23 -13.69 5.45 -2.38
N GLN A 24 -14.97 5.69 -2.08
CA GLN A 24 -16.04 4.71 -2.28
C GLN A 24 -16.14 4.27 -3.75
N ARG A 25 -16.19 5.23 -4.69
CA ARG A 25 -16.24 4.94 -6.14
C ARG A 25 -14.99 4.21 -6.63
N TYR A 26 -13.84 4.54 -6.10
CA TYR A 26 -12.60 3.83 -6.43
C TYR A 26 -12.65 2.37 -5.99
N LEU A 27 -13.16 2.10 -4.79
CA LEU A 27 -13.17 0.75 -4.22
C LEU A 27 -14.34 -0.10 -4.73
N LEU A 28 -15.53 0.47 -4.90
CA LEU A 28 -16.76 -0.29 -5.16
C LEU A 28 -17.34 -0.05 -6.56
N GLY A 29 -16.81 0.92 -7.31
CA GLY A 29 -17.33 1.29 -8.63
C GLY A 29 -18.27 2.50 -8.59
N LYS A 30 -18.59 3.04 -9.78
CA LYS A 30 -19.40 4.27 -9.90
C LYS A 30 -20.85 4.07 -9.51
N ASP A 31 -21.39 2.88 -9.81
CA ASP A 31 -22.80 2.51 -9.64
C ASP A 31 -23.02 1.61 -8.44
N TYR A 32 -22.17 1.75 -7.40
CA TYR A 32 -22.38 1.04 -6.14
C TYR A 32 -23.71 1.43 -5.53
N ALA A 33 -24.58 0.45 -5.30
CA ALA A 33 -25.86 0.62 -4.67
C ALA A 33 -26.30 -0.66 -3.94
N ASN A 34 -27.05 -0.49 -2.86
CA ASN A 34 -27.65 -1.59 -2.10
C ASN A 34 -26.66 -2.70 -1.70
N GLY A 35 -25.45 -2.34 -1.38
CA GLY A 35 -24.41 -3.30 -0.98
C GLY A 35 -23.72 -4.03 -2.13
N VAL A 36 -24.06 -3.73 -3.38
CA VAL A 36 -23.51 -4.39 -4.56
C VAL A 36 -22.46 -3.49 -5.23
N ALA A 37 -21.22 -4.00 -5.33
CA ALA A 37 -20.14 -3.33 -6.06
C ALA A 37 -20.39 -3.44 -7.56
N SER A 38 -20.21 -2.32 -8.28
CA SER A 38 -20.21 -2.31 -9.75
C SER A 38 -18.81 -2.46 -10.34
N ARG A 39 -17.77 -2.39 -9.50
CA ARG A 39 -16.39 -2.68 -9.90
C ARG A 39 -16.20 -4.19 -9.99
N GLU A 40 -15.69 -4.65 -11.12
CA GLU A 40 -15.36 -6.06 -11.33
C GLU A 40 -14.35 -6.53 -10.28
N ASN A 41 -14.55 -7.77 -9.79
CA ASN A 41 -13.70 -8.39 -8.76
C ASN A 41 -13.56 -7.58 -7.46
N ALA A 42 -14.53 -6.71 -7.16
CA ALA A 42 -14.68 -6.04 -5.87
C ALA A 42 -15.84 -6.64 -5.07
N LYS A 43 -15.62 -6.89 -3.77
CA LYS A 43 -16.64 -7.43 -2.85
C LYS A 43 -16.60 -6.65 -1.55
N LEU A 44 -17.75 -6.11 -1.12
CA LEU A 44 -17.89 -5.57 0.22
C LEU A 44 -17.78 -6.71 1.24
N LEU A 45 -16.87 -6.59 2.20
CA LEU A 45 -16.66 -7.58 3.26
C LEU A 45 -17.31 -7.17 4.59
N ARG A 46 -17.25 -5.88 4.93
CA ARG A 46 -17.69 -5.37 6.23
C ARG A 46 -18.04 -3.89 6.14
N GLY A 47 -18.95 -3.42 6.99
CA GLY A 47 -19.32 -2.02 7.16
C GLY A 47 -20.41 -1.53 6.20
N ASN A 48 -20.75 -0.24 6.32
CA ASN A 48 -21.73 0.43 5.46
C ASN A 48 -21.06 1.59 4.72
N PRO A 49 -20.67 1.42 3.45
CA PRO A 49 -19.95 2.44 2.68
C PRO A 49 -20.74 3.74 2.47
N GLU A 50 -22.08 3.68 2.33
CA GLU A 50 -22.91 4.86 2.17
C GLU A 50 -22.87 5.74 3.42
N TRP A 51 -23.13 5.13 4.58
CA TRP A 51 -23.10 5.82 5.86
C TRP A 51 -21.72 6.41 6.18
N VAL A 52 -20.65 5.61 5.99
CA VAL A 52 -19.27 6.07 6.22
C VAL A 52 -18.91 7.21 5.26
N THR A 53 -19.37 7.16 4.00
CA THR A 53 -19.16 8.21 3.01
C THR A 53 -19.84 9.51 3.42
N GLU A 54 -21.09 9.45 3.87
CA GLU A 54 -21.82 10.62 4.34
C GLU A 54 -21.17 11.23 5.58
N LEU A 55 -20.77 10.37 6.54
CA LEU A 55 -20.02 10.80 7.73
C LEU A 55 -18.73 11.54 7.34
N ILE A 56 -17.89 10.93 6.48
CA ILE A 56 -16.63 11.53 6.00
C ILE A 56 -16.89 12.88 5.33
N ASN A 57 -17.91 12.98 4.48
CA ASN A 57 -18.23 14.22 3.76
C ASN A 57 -18.76 15.34 4.67
N GLY A 58 -19.28 15.00 5.83
CA GLY A 58 -19.71 15.94 6.87
C GLY A 58 -18.58 16.48 7.75
N LEU A 59 -17.38 15.88 7.68
CA LEU A 59 -16.26 16.30 8.51
C LEU A 59 -15.56 17.55 7.96
N THR A 60 -15.19 18.45 8.85
CA THR A 60 -14.43 19.70 8.56
C THR A 60 -12.95 19.59 8.94
N LEU A 61 -12.46 18.37 9.15
CA LEU A 61 -11.08 18.09 9.56
C LEU A 61 -10.11 18.19 8.36
N SER A 62 -8.85 18.50 8.60
CA SER A 62 -7.81 18.53 7.56
C SER A 62 -7.56 17.15 6.93
N LYS A 63 -7.70 16.08 7.72
CA LYS A 63 -7.66 14.70 7.25
C LYS A 63 -8.96 14.02 7.67
N ILE A 64 -9.88 13.82 6.73
CA ILE A 64 -11.24 13.37 6.99
C ILE A 64 -11.39 11.84 7.04
N TYR A 65 -10.47 11.09 6.44
CA TYR A 65 -10.44 9.63 6.50
C TYR A 65 -9.02 9.08 6.40
N THR A 66 -8.86 7.84 6.82
CA THR A 66 -7.67 7.03 6.61
C THR A 66 -8.06 5.82 5.76
N ALA A 67 -7.30 5.58 4.69
CA ALA A 67 -7.52 4.45 3.81
C ALA A 67 -6.20 3.73 3.52
N GLY A 68 -6.31 2.44 3.24
CA GLY A 68 -5.17 1.59 2.94
C GLY A 68 -5.58 0.21 2.51
N CYS A 69 -4.63 -0.73 2.48
CA CYS A 69 -4.92 -2.12 2.20
C CYS A 69 -3.91 -3.06 2.88
N LEU A 70 -4.39 -4.28 3.17
CA LEU A 70 -3.57 -5.46 3.40
C LEU A 70 -3.45 -6.15 2.04
N ALA A 71 -2.23 -6.20 1.48
CA ALA A 71 -1.99 -6.74 0.14
C ALA A 71 -1.21 -8.05 0.23
N PHE A 72 -1.69 -9.06 -0.50
CA PHE A 72 -1.13 -10.41 -0.55
C PHE A 72 -0.49 -10.65 -1.91
N GLU A 73 0.48 -11.56 -1.97
CA GLU A 73 1.04 -12.01 -3.24
C GLU A 73 0.11 -13.00 -3.94
N GLY A 74 0.34 -13.21 -5.25
CA GLY A 74 -0.53 -14.07 -6.05
C GLY A 74 -0.68 -15.49 -5.49
N GLU A 75 0.43 -16.11 -5.08
CA GLU A 75 0.43 -17.46 -4.49
C GLU A 75 -0.30 -17.53 -3.13
N GLU A 76 -0.20 -16.48 -2.33
CA GLU A 76 -0.87 -16.40 -1.03
C GLU A 76 -2.39 -16.29 -1.16
N THR A 77 -2.86 -15.68 -2.25
CA THR A 77 -4.28 -15.44 -2.50
C THR A 77 -5.13 -16.71 -2.41
N GLN A 78 -4.57 -17.86 -2.82
CA GLN A 78 -5.28 -19.14 -2.76
C GLN A 78 -5.35 -19.74 -1.36
N ARG A 79 -4.41 -19.37 -0.49
CA ARG A 79 -4.32 -19.89 0.90
C ARG A 79 -5.12 -19.06 1.89
N VAL A 80 -5.40 -17.79 1.59
CA VAL A 80 -6.14 -16.88 2.47
C VAL A 80 -7.63 -17.22 2.44
N THR A 81 -8.09 -17.90 3.47
CA THR A 81 -9.49 -18.31 3.66
C THR A 81 -10.36 -17.15 4.13
N GLU A 82 -11.71 -17.30 4.04
CA GLU A 82 -12.65 -16.28 4.58
C GLU A 82 -12.47 -16.09 6.09
N ALA A 83 -12.18 -17.16 6.84
CA ALA A 83 -11.89 -17.06 8.27
C ALA A 83 -10.62 -16.24 8.55
N MET A 84 -9.54 -16.46 7.78
CA MET A 84 -8.33 -15.66 7.90
C MET A 84 -8.55 -14.19 7.58
N LYS A 85 -9.40 -13.87 6.58
CA LYS A 85 -9.76 -12.47 6.27
C LYS A 85 -10.47 -11.81 7.43
N GLN A 86 -11.48 -12.50 8.04
CA GLN A 86 -12.19 -11.97 9.18
C GLN A 86 -11.26 -11.73 10.37
N GLN A 87 -10.42 -12.69 10.69
CA GLN A 87 -9.41 -12.57 11.75
C GLN A 87 -8.47 -11.38 11.49
N LEU A 88 -7.94 -11.25 10.27
CA LEU A 88 -7.04 -10.13 9.91
C LEU A 88 -7.74 -8.77 10.02
N MET A 89 -9.00 -8.66 9.62
CA MET A 89 -9.76 -7.43 9.75
C MET A 89 -10.01 -7.08 11.22
N ASP A 90 -10.40 -8.05 12.05
CA ASP A 90 -10.64 -7.84 13.48
C ASP A 90 -9.38 -7.41 14.20
N GLU A 91 -8.29 -8.13 14.02
CA GLU A 91 -7.02 -7.87 14.71
C GLU A 91 -6.34 -6.59 14.19
N PHE A 92 -6.53 -6.24 12.90
CA PHE A 92 -6.02 -4.98 12.37
C PHE A 92 -6.81 -3.78 12.89
N GLU A 93 -8.14 -3.90 13.02
CA GLU A 93 -8.97 -2.89 13.67
C GLU A 93 -8.56 -2.72 15.14
N GLU A 94 -8.34 -3.82 15.88
CA GLU A 94 -7.82 -3.76 17.25
C GLU A 94 -6.45 -3.10 17.33
N CYS A 95 -5.56 -3.40 16.39
CA CYS A 95 -4.26 -2.74 16.28
C CYS A 95 -4.39 -1.23 16.02
N LEU A 96 -5.33 -0.79 15.18
CA LEU A 96 -5.52 0.63 14.85
C LEU A 96 -6.26 1.40 15.96
N PHE A 97 -7.26 0.78 16.57
CA PHE A 97 -8.20 1.41 17.50
C PHE A 97 -8.03 0.91 18.93
N THR A 98 -6.79 0.66 19.35
CA THR A 98 -6.49 0.23 20.72
C THR A 98 -7.25 1.05 21.74
N SER A 99 -8.00 0.38 22.64
CA SER A 99 -8.81 0.98 23.69
C SER A 99 -10.10 1.69 23.23
N LEU A 100 -10.53 1.53 21.98
CA LEU A 100 -11.84 1.98 21.52
C LEU A 100 -12.76 0.78 21.29
N ASP A 101 -14.03 0.93 21.64
CA ASP A 101 -15.06 -0.03 21.31
C ASP A 101 -15.50 0.10 19.83
N LYS A 102 -16.07 -0.96 19.25
CA LYS A 102 -16.46 -1.01 17.82
C LYS A 102 -17.52 0.02 17.42
N ASP A 103 -18.27 0.55 18.34
CA ASP A 103 -19.28 1.60 18.14
C ASP A 103 -18.69 3.03 18.20
N GLN A 104 -17.41 3.17 18.57
CA GLN A 104 -16.74 4.46 18.66
C GLN A 104 -16.04 4.88 17.37
N TYR A 105 -15.93 4.03 16.37
CA TYR A 105 -15.33 4.34 15.08
C TYR A 105 -16.14 3.80 13.90
N ALA A 106 -15.94 4.34 12.72
CA ALA A 106 -16.66 3.96 11.52
C ALA A 106 -15.73 3.64 10.36
N GLY A 107 -15.99 2.53 9.71
CA GLY A 107 -15.23 2.12 8.53
C GLY A 107 -15.93 1.02 7.73
N TYR A 108 -15.29 0.68 6.60
CA TYR A 108 -15.70 -0.46 5.78
C TYR A 108 -14.49 -1.13 5.12
N TRP A 109 -14.68 -2.40 4.74
CA TRP A 109 -13.67 -3.22 4.09
C TRP A 109 -14.16 -3.74 2.74
N VAL A 110 -13.26 -3.71 1.76
CA VAL A 110 -13.54 -4.16 0.39
C VAL A 110 -12.43 -5.08 -0.09
N GLU A 111 -12.79 -6.27 -0.52
CA GLU A 111 -11.89 -7.19 -1.23
C GLU A 111 -11.73 -6.76 -2.68
N HIS A 112 -10.49 -6.77 -3.18
CA HIS A 112 -10.18 -6.67 -4.61
C HIS A 112 -9.35 -7.86 -5.06
N ARG A 113 -9.62 -8.34 -6.29
CA ARG A 113 -8.87 -9.39 -6.99
C ARG A 113 -8.61 -9.03 -8.46
N ASP A 114 -8.66 -7.75 -8.81
CA ASP A 114 -8.50 -7.26 -10.18
C ASP A 114 -7.04 -7.06 -10.61
N LYS A 115 -6.09 -7.10 -9.68
CA LYS A 115 -4.67 -7.02 -10.00
C LYS A 115 -4.07 -8.41 -10.19
N ILE A 116 -3.35 -8.57 -11.29
CA ILE A 116 -2.62 -9.80 -11.59
C ILE A 116 -1.17 -9.66 -11.12
N ASP A 117 -0.69 -10.66 -10.41
CA ASP A 117 0.72 -10.79 -10.09
C ASP A 117 1.49 -11.14 -11.38
N LYS A 118 2.54 -10.35 -11.66
CA LYS A 118 3.29 -10.48 -12.94
C LYS A 118 4.19 -11.73 -13.00
N VAL A 119 4.55 -12.27 -11.85
CA VAL A 119 5.45 -13.44 -11.75
C VAL A 119 4.64 -14.73 -11.85
N THR A 120 3.58 -14.82 -11.06
CA THR A 120 2.75 -16.04 -10.95
C THR A 120 1.56 -16.06 -11.90
N ASN A 121 1.26 -14.93 -12.56
CA ASN A 121 0.07 -14.72 -13.38
C ASN A 121 -1.25 -15.06 -12.67
N THR A 122 -1.30 -14.87 -11.35
CA THR A 122 -2.47 -15.13 -10.51
C THR A 122 -3.07 -13.84 -9.97
N PRO A 123 -4.40 -13.78 -9.73
CA PRO A 123 -5.02 -12.61 -9.09
C PRO A 123 -4.42 -12.36 -7.70
N ARG A 124 -4.11 -11.11 -7.40
CA ARG A 124 -3.65 -10.67 -6.08
C ARG A 124 -4.84 -10.29 -5.23
N LEU A 125 -4.85 -10.76 -3.99
CA LEU A 125 -5.83 -10.34 -2.99
C LEU A 125 -5.39 -9.02 -2.36
N GLU A 126 -6.31 -8.06 -2.30
CA GLU A 126 -6.18 -6.84 -1.50
C GLU A 126 -7.43 -6.68 -0.62
N LEU A 127 -7.24 -6.59 0.70
CA LEU A 127 -8.28 -6.22 1.66
C LEU A 127 -8.13 -4.71 1.89
N ASN A 128 -8.94 -3.94 1.21
CA ASN A 128 -8.92 -2.48 1.29
C ASN A 128 -9.79 -2.01 2.45
N PHE A 129 -9.35 -1.00 3.18
CA PHE A 129 -10.09 -0.41 4.28
C PHE A 129 -10.22 1.11 4.12
N VAL A 130 -11.31 1.64 4.66
CA VAL A 130 -11.55 3.09 4.81
C VAL A 130 -12.14 3.30 6.19
N PHE A 131 -11.53 4.18 6.98
CA PHE A 131 -12.03 4.61 8.29
C PHE A 131 -12.20 6.12 8.34
N ALA A 132 -13.32 6.60 8.87
CA ALA A 132 -13.54 8.01 9.14
C ALA A 132 -12.61 8.48 10.28
N ASN A 133 -11.99 9.65 10.14
CA ASN A 133 -11.07 10.19 11.16
C ASN A 133 -11.81 10.93 12.26
N VAL A 134 -12.85 10.34 12.80
CA VAL A 134 -13.67 10.88 13.89
C VAL A 134 -14.01 9.80 14.91
N GLU A 135 -13.92 10.13 16.17
CA GLU A 135 -14.44 9.31 17.27
C GLU A 135 -15.93 9.64 17.46
N LEU A 136 -16.79 8.61 17.36
CA LEU A 136 -18.24 8.78 17.20
C LEU A 136 -18.95 9.28 18.46
N SER A 137 -18.47 8.89 19.66
CA SER A 137 -19.13 9.30 20.92
C SER A 137 -18.90 10.77 21.23
N THR A 138 -17.77 11.32 20.84
CA THR A 138 -17.36 12.70 21.20
C THR A 138 -17.37 13.66 20.02
N GLY A 139 -17.42 13.13 18.77
CA GLY A 139 -17.27 13.92 17.56
C GLY A 139 -15.87 14.50 17.35
N LYS A 140 -14.90 14.11 18.17
CA LYS A 140 -13.51 14.62 18.08
C LYS A 140 -12.72 13.95 16.97
N ALA A 141 -11.71 14.65 16.47
CA ALA A 141 -10.77 14.09 15.50
C ALA A 141 -10.09 12.83 16.05
N LEU A 142 -10.15 11.74 15.30
CA LEU A 142 -9.48 10.48 15.56
C LEU A 142 -8.46 10.23 14.45
N PRO A 143 -7.16 10.55 14.63
CA PRO A 143 -6.14 10.21 13.63
C PRO A 143 -5.87 8.71 13.69
N VAL A 144 -6.57 7.94 12.84
CA VAL A 144 -6.50 6.47 12.80
C VAL A 144 -5.07 5.96 12.59
N HIS A 145 -4.28 6.67 11.80
CA HIS A 145 -2.87 6.37 11.58
C HIS A 145 -2.06 7.64 11.32
N TYR A 146 -1.04 7.86 12.15
CA TYR A 146 -0.02 8.88 11.95
C TYR A 146 1.33 8.21 11.72
N HIS A 147 1.82 8.28 10.48
CA HIS A 147 2.94 7.46 9.98
C HIS A 147 4.19 7.47 10.88
N LEU A 148 4.57 8.65 11.40
CA LEU A 148 5.79 8.77 12.22
C LEU A 148 5.70 8.05 13.57
N ILE A 149 4.49 7.93 14.13
CA ILE A 149 4.25 7.33 15.45
C ILE A 149 3.77 5.89 15.31
N ASP A 150 2.80 5.64 14.41
CA ASP A 150 2.10 4.36 14.33
C ASP A 150 2.77 3.34 13.42
N LYS A 151 3.76 3.75 12.60
CA LYS A 151 4.47 2.83 11.71
C LYS A 151 5.09 1.64 12.44
N PRO A 152 5.80 1.79 13.57
CA PRO A 152 6.34 0.63 14.30
C PRO A 152 5.26 -0.37 14.71
N ARG A 153 4.10 0.10 15.18
CA ARG A 153 2.98 -0.73 15.59
C ARG A 153 2.40 -1.52 14.40
N THR A 154 2.18 -0.87 13.27
CA THR A 154 1.64 -1.52 12.07
C THR A 154 2.66 -2.43 11.37
N ASP A 155 3.96 -2.13 11.46
CA ASP A 155 5.03 -3.02 11.01
C ASP A 155 5.10 -4.28 11.88
N CYS A 156 5.03 -4.12 13.21
CA CYS A 156 4.99 -5.26 14.14
C CYS A 156 3.77 -6.17 13.88
N PHE A 157 2.57 -5.58 13.71
CA PHE A 157 1.37 -6.33 13.31
C PHE A 157 1.63 -7.14 12.03
N LYS A 158 2.14 -6.50 10.98
CA LYS A 158 2.46 -7.15 9.70
C LYS A 158 3.43 -8.33 9.89
N GLU A 159 4.50 -8.15 10.66
CA GLU A 159 5.50 -9.19 10.90
C GLU A 159 4.92 -10.38 11.66
N ILE A 160 4.18 -10.11 12.74
CA ILE A 160 3.50 -11.16 13.52
C ILE A 160 2.54 -11.96 12.63
N LYS A 161 1.69 -11.28 11.87
CA LYS A 161 0.71 -11.97 11.00
C LYS A 161 1.37 -12.75 9.86
N ASN A 162 2.47 -12.27 9.32
CA ASN A 162 3.23 -13.00 8.31
C ASN A 162 3.79 -14.31 8.88
N ILE A 163 4.27 -14.31 10.11
CA ILE A 163 4.77 -15.52 10.80
C ILE A 163 3.61 -16.46 11.14
N GLU A 164 2.57 -15.97 11.85
CA GLU A 164 1.45 -16.80 12.33
C GLU A 164 0.68 -17.48 11.20
N MET A 165 0.49 -16.79 10.07
CA MET A 165 -0.27 -17.28 8.94
C MET A 165 0.60 -17.87 7.83
N ASN A 166 1.91 -18.01 8.06
CA ASN A 166 2.89 -18.47 7.08
C ASN A 166 2.80 -17.70 5.75
N LEU A 167 2.70 -16.37 5.85
CA LEU A 167 2.66 -15.47 4.69
C LEU A 167 4.06 -14.99 4.36
N THR A 168 4.25 -14.56 3.14
CA THR A 168 5.54 -14.06 2.65
C THR A 168 5.94 -12.77 3.36
N ASP A 169 7.14 -12.72 3.89
CA ASP A 169 7.72 -11.47 4.40
C ASP A 169 8.20 -10.61 3.23
N PRO A 170 7.60 -9.43 3.02
CA PRO A 170 8.05 -8.52 1.97
C PRO A 170 9.44 -7.92 2.23
N ASN A 171 9.96 -8.03 3.45
CA ASN A 171 11.28 -7.53 3.86
C ASN A 171 12.34 -8.67 3.96
N ALA A 172 11.98 -9.90 3.55
CA ALA A 172 12.94 -11.01 3.53
C ALA A 172 14.21 -10.62 2.73
N VAL A 173 15.36 -11.08 3.20
CA VAL A 173 16.68 -10.69 2.64
C VAL A 173 16.75 -11.00 1.15
N GLU A 174 16.17 -12.10 0.71
CA GLU A 174 16.12 -12.54 -0.68
C GLU A 174 15.31 -11.61 -1.60
N ARG A 175 14.50 -10.69 -0.98
CA ARG A 175 13.64 -9.72 -1.67
C ARG A 175 14.23 -8.31 -1.68
N ILE A 176 15.33 -8.10 -1.00
CA ILE A 176 16.03 -6.83 -0.99
C ILE A 176 16.67 -6.64 -2.36
N LYS A 177 16.13 -5.70 -3.13
CA LYS A 177 16.78 -5.30 -4.37
C LYS A 177 18.02 -4.49 -4.06
N LEU A 178 19.17 -4.90 -4.61
CA LEU A 178 20.44 -4.19 -4.49
C LEU A 178 20.34 -2.77 -5.06
N THR A 179 19.49 -2.57 -6.06
CA THR A 179 19.29 -1.27 -6.71
C THR A 179 17.81 -0.86 -6.69
N ARG A 180 17.54 0.45 -6.61
CA ARG A 180 16.20 1.02 -6.70
C ARG A 180 16.16 2.10 -7.77
N ILE A 181 15.26 1.95 -8.73
CA ILE A 181 14.97 2.97 -9.73
C ILE A 181 13.93 3.94 -9.17
N GLY A 182 14.17 5.24 -9.33
CA GLY A 182 13.27 6.28 -8.83
C GLY A 182 11.86 6.19 -9.47
N ASP A 183 10.82 6.17 -8.65
CA ASP A 183 9.42 6.02 -9.11
C ASP A 183 8.94 7.17 -10.00
N LYS A 184 9.56 8.35 -9.88
CA LYS A 184 9.17 9.57 -10.60
C LYS A 184 9.87 9.77 -11.95
N LEU A 185 10.78 8.87 -12.34
CA LEU A 185 11.50 8.99 -13.62
C LEU A 185 10.56 8.71 -14.81
N PRO A 186 10.74 9.38 -15.96
CA PRO A 186 10.06 9.04 -17.20
C PRO A 186 10.28 7.57 -17.61
N LYS A 187 9.34 6.98 -18.35
CA LYS A 187 9.39 5.55 -18.69
C LYS A 187 10.66 5.12 -19.42
N ASN A 188 11.08 5.90 -20.42
CA ASN A 188 12.30 5.65 -21.19
C ASN A 188 13.56 5.70 -20.30
N VAL A 189 13.63 6.68 -19.37
CA VAL A 189 14.74 6.79 -18.42
C VAL A 189 14.76 5.60 -17.46
N LYS A 190 13.58 5.15 -16.97
CA LYS A 190 13.47 3.94 -16.14
C LYS A 190 14.00 2.70 -16.83
N GLU A 191 13.67 2.53 -18.11
CA GLU A 191 14.12 1.39 -18.90
C GLU A 191 15.65 1.38 -19.07
N THR A 192 16.24 2.55 -19.35
CA THR A 192 17.71 2.70 -19.48
C THR A 192 18.41 2.47 -18.14
N VAL A 193 17.97 3.15 -17.08
CA VAL A 193 18.55 2.97 -15.74
C VAL A 193 18.36 1.53 -15.25
N GLY A 194 17.25 0.87 -15.63
CA GLY A 194 17.01 -0.55 -15.34
C GLY A 194 18.09 -1.44 -15.95
N LYS A 195 18.38 -1.28 -17.22
CA LYS A 195 19.42 -2.04 -17.92
C LYS A 195 20.80 -1.83 -17.29
N ILE A 196 21.18 -0.57 -17.03
CA ILE A 196 22.45 -0.25 -16.37
C ILE A 196 22.53 -0.90 -14.98
N ASN A 197 21.45 -0.86 -14.20
CA ASN A 197 21.41 -1.51 -12.90
C ASN A 197 21.57 -3.03 -13.00
N ASP A 198 20.89 -3.67 -13.94
CA ASP A 198 20.98 -5.12 -14.15
C ASP A 198 22.40 -5.52 -14.56
N GLU A 199 23.04 -4.77 -15.47
CA GLU A 199 24.45 -4.96 -15.88
C GLU A 199 25.41 -4.82 -14.67
N LEU A 200 25.25 -3.76 -13.86
CA LEU A 200 26.09 -3.56 -12.67
C LEU A 200 25.91 -4.65 -11.62
N VAL A 201 24.68 -5.14 -11.42
CA VAL A 201 24.41 -6.27 -10.51
C VAL A 201 25.10 -7.54 -10.99
N ASP A 202 25.06 -7.82 -12.29
CA ASP A 202 25.74 -8.98 -12.88
C ASP A 202 27.27 -8.87 -12.74
N LEU A 203 27.84 -7.70 -13.00
CA LEU A 203 29.27 -7.45 -12.84
C LEU A 203 29.72 -7.58 -11.37
N PHE A 204 28.92 -7.07 -10.44
CA PHE A 204 29.19 -7.20 -9.02
C PHE A 204 29.08 -8.65 -8.55
N SER A 205 28.06 -9.39 -9.01
CA SER A 205 27.86 -10.79 -8.67
C SER A 205 28.96 -11.71 -9.20
N ASN A 206 29.62 -11.32 -10.28
CA ASN A 206 30.77 -12.01 -10.86
C ASN A 206 32.12 -11.48 -10.37
N GLU A 207 32.14 -10.63 -9.34
CA GLU A 207 33.34 -10.04 -8.74
C GLU A 207 34.20 -9.21 -9.71
N ILE A 208 33.63 -8.78 -10.85
CA ILE A 208 34.32 -7.93 -11.84
C ILE A 208 34.40 -6.47 -11.37
N VAL A 209 33.34 -6.02 -10.68
CA VAL A 209 33.23 -4.70 -10.06
C VAL A 209 33.04 -4.87 -8.57
N ASN A 210 33.96 -4.31 -7.76
CA ASN A 210 33.93 -4.48 -6.30
C ASN A 210 33.84 -3.16 -5.55
N HIS A 211 34.32 -2.08 -6.19
CA HIS A 211 34.39 -0.76 -5.58
C HIS A 211 33.75 0.30 -6.47
N ARG A 212 33.48 1.47 -5.88
CA ARG A 212 32.91 2.60 -6.60
C ARG A 212 33.71 3.04 -7.80
N ASP A 213 35.03 2.98 -7.70
CA ASP A 213 35.95 3.40 -8.78
C ASP A 213 35.83 2.43 -9.97
N ASP A 214 35.64 1.15 -9.74
CA ASP A 214 35.39 0.17 -10.80
C ASP A 214 34.08 0.47 -11.53
N VAL A 215 33.03 0.85 -10.77
CA VAL A 215 31.74 1.29 -11.35
C VAL A 215 31.93 2.53 -12.22
N ILE A 216 32.68 3.52 -11.75
CA ILE A 216 32.97 4.75 -12.50
C ILE A 216 33.74 4.43 -13.78
N ALA A 217 34.76 3.59 -13.68
CA ALA A 217 35.56 3.15 -14.82
C ALA A 217 34.69 2.45 -15.87
N TYR A 218 33.90 1.47 -15.44
CA TYR A 218 32.98 0.73 -16.32
C TYR A 218 31.97 1.68 -17.00
N LEU A 219 31.30 2.53 -16.22
CA LEU A 219 30.32 3.47 -16.76
C LEU A 219 30.93 4.48 -17.71
N SER A 220 32.18 4.94 -17.45
CA SER A 220 32.87 5.89 -18.32
C SER A 220 33.24 5.27 -19.67
N GLU A 221 33.45 3.97 -19.74
CA GLU A 221 33.77 3.25 -20.97
C GLU A 221 32.51 3.00 -21.83
N HIS A 222 31.36 2.79 -21.20
CA HIS A 222 30.15 2.34 -21.88
C HIS A 222 29.07 3.43 -22.01
N TYR A 223 29.16 4.49 -21.22
CA TYR A 223 28.15 5.55 -21.13
C TYR A 223 28.81 6.94 -21.01
N GLU A 224 28.09 7.98 -21.41
CA GLU A 224 28.53 9.36 -21.20
C GLU A 224 28.18 9.79 -19.76
N ILE A 225 29.24 10.03 -18.95
CA ILE A 225 29.09 10.53 -17.59
C ILE A 225 29.17 12.05 -17.60
N THR A 226 28.10 12.71 -17.16
CA THR A 226 28.03 14.17 -17.07
C THR A 226 28.49 14.72 -15.73
N ALA A 227 28.37 13.96 -14.65
CA ALA A 227 28.81 14.36 -13.32
C ALA A 227 29.05 13.16 -12.39
N VAL A 228 30.10 13.24 -11.58
CA VAL A 228 30.39 12.32 -10.47
C VAL A 228 30.36 13.12 -9.18
N LYS A 229 29.44 12.73 -8.25
CA LYS A 229 29.32 13.31 -6.91
C LYS A 229 29.56 12.21 -5.87
N ASN A 230 29.80 12.59 -4.60
CA ASN A 230 30.10 11.62 -3.55
C ASN A 230 29.06 10.48 -3.40
N GLN A 231 27.78 10.73 -3.71
CA GLN A 231 26.69 9.76 -3.56
C GLN A 231 25.94 9.44 -4.87
N SER A 232 26.34 10.01 -6.01
CA SER A 232 25.66 9.79 -7.29
C SER A 232 26.61 9.91 -8.47
N ILE A 233 26.29 9.21 -9.57
CA ILE A 233 26.89 9.31 -10.90
C ILE A 233 25.73 9.66 -11.85
N SER A 234 25.93 10.63 -12.73
CA SER A 234 24.93 11.11 -13.69
C SER A 234 25.50 11.16 -15.09
#